data_2f0d88bfc741f03569333a69335c3927
#
_entry.id   2f0d88bfc741f03569333a69335c3927
#
_cell.length_a   1.000
_cell.length_b   1.000
_cell.length_c   1.000
_cell.angle_alpha   90.00
_cell.angle_beta   90.00
_cell.angle_gamma   90.00
#
_symmetry.space_group_name_H-M   'P 1'
#
loop_
_entity.id
_entity.type
_entity.pdbx_description
1 polymer ?
#
loop_
_entity_poly.entity_id
_entity_poly.type
_entity_poly.pdbx_seq_one_letter_code
_entity_poly.pdbx_strand_id
1 'polypeptide(L)'
;MRWFGEEGVRAFQRRRVLDREGVFIGDASYLFVPDNPRYEGSVKLRFDEHDHPVSEEHYRKMTDDQKSRCQWRRCYKMVTLLHTNPTLDFFLFVAVKVVSGNDHECPVLYDLVKQFVETVGKGVMKRLILDRGFLDGKAISLCKKQYGIDILIPIRRNMDLYVDAMALFQESDVHWVECKTSREEAKESMRLRPKGIAKREKKRQEKLRQLKQQQPPPRQKGSLLKRRRAAIGEFRSWSSCTVPLTVVANREHYADGHQKIWFLIDTKEVQDPSRTQQEYHLRVSTEERYRQLKCFSDLTHFTSRAFSMVVNQVVFIMLAYNLLQLFLLKRGRKELNQKTLPRIRQQLLPSDNHIIVYYQNYYGLFRPFELVGFVVTLREEARKKIAAKCRRIGRELNEVLRNPRPP
;
A
#
# COMPACT_ATOMS: atom_id res chain seq x y z
N MET A 1 4.46 -19.20 -4.90
CA MET A 1 5.19 -17.91 -4.81
C MET A 1 6.09 -17.67 -6.01
N ARG A 2 6.95 -18.61 -6.36
CA ARG A 2 7.90 -18.43 -7.48
C ARG A 2 7.22 -18.03 -8.80
N TRP A 3 6.14 -18.71 -9.19
CA TRP A 3 5.37 -18.36 -10.39
C TRP A 3 4.85 -16.90 -10.35
N PHE A 4 4.36 -16.44 -9.19
CA PHE A 4 3.85 -15.07 -9.07
C PHE A 4 4.97 -14.03 -9.25
N GLY A 5 6.13 -14.23 -8.60
CA GLY A 5 7.28 -13.32 -8.66
C GLY A 5 8.06 -13.38 -9.97
N GLU A 6 7.92 -14.43 -10.77
CA GLU A 6 8.65 -14.62 -12.03
C GLU A 6 7.70 -14.48 -13.24
N GLU A 7 6.87 -15.50 -13.50
CA GLU A 7 6.01 -15.52 -14.69
C GLU A 7 4.92 -14.45 -14.67
N GLY A 8 4.33 -14.19 -13.51
CA GLY A 8 3.35 -13.12 -13.33
C GLY A 8 3.95 -11.75 -13.65
N VAL A 9 5.16 -11.49 -13.15
CA VAL A 9 5.87 -10.23 -13.37
C VAL A 9 6.33 -10.09 -14.82
N ARG A 10 6.83 -11.16 -15.44
CA ARG A 10 7.15 -11.17 -16.89
C ARG A 10 5.90 -10.89 -17.74
N ALA A 11 4.73 -11.37 -17.33
CA ALA A 11 3.48 -11.07 -18.02
C ALA A 11 3.11 -9.58 -17.91
N PHE A 12 3.36 -8.93 -16.78
CA PHE A 12 3.19 -7.48 -16.62
C PHE A 12 4.18 -6.70 -17.49
N GLN A 13 5.44 -7.11 -17.52
CA GLN A 13 6.46 -6.51 -18.36
C GLN A 13 6.10 -6.58 -19.84
N ARG A 14 5.70 -7.77 -20.35
CA ARG A 14 5.24 -7.95 -21.73
C ARG A 14 4.06 -7.06 -22.10
N ARG A 15 3.18 -6.78 -21.13
CA ARG A 15 2.02 -5.88 -21.30
C ARG A 15 2.36 -4.41 -21.11
N ARG A 16 3.62 -4.06 -20.87
CA ARG A 16 4.12 -2.69 -20.66
C ARG A 16 3.41 -1.96 -19.50
N VAL A 17 3.04 -2.70 -18.44
CA VAL A 17 2.43 -2.13 -17.23
C VAL A 17 3.45 -1.83 -16.15
N LEU A 18 4.69 -2.31 -16.28
CA LEU A 18 5.80 -1.90 -15.43
C LEU A 18 6.53 -0.74 -16.12
N ASP A 19 6.65 0.37 -15.43
CA ASP A 19 7.37 1.54 -15.92
C ASP A 19 8.87 1.24 -15.96
N ARG A 20 9.55 1.80 -16.95
CA ARG A 20 10.99 2.01 -16.85
C ARG A 20 11.25 3.13 -15.83
N GLU A 21 12.30 2.99 -15.04
CA GLU A 21 12.59 3.90 -13.93
C GLU A 21 11.46 3.97 -12.89
N GLY A 22 10.78 2.84 -12.68
CA GLY A 22 9.63 2.73 -11.80
C GLY A 22 9.96 2.93 -10.33
N VAL A 23 8.94 3.39 -9.59
CA VAL A 23 8.98 3.56 -8.14
C VAL A 23 8.37 2.32 -7.48
N PHE A 24 9.08 1.77 -6.50
CA PHE A 24 8.67 0.58 -5.76
C PHE A 24 8.65 0.86 -4.27
N ILE A 25 7.81 0.15 -3.55
CA ILE A 25 7.69 0.23 -2.09
C ILE A 25 7.87 -1.17 -1.52
N GLY A 26 8.84 -1.32 -0.63
CA GLY A 26 9.03 -2.54 0.16
C GLY A 26 8.44 -2.37 1.55
N ASP A 27 7.62 -3.32 1.98
CA ASP A 27 6.99 -3.26 3.29
C ASP A 27 6.63 -4.66 3.80
N ALA A 28 6.39 -4.78 5.11
CA ALA A 28 5.96 -6.01 5.74
C ALA A 28 4.68 -5.81 6.56
N SER A 29 3.90 -6.87 6.68
CA SER A 29 2.69 -6.84 7.49
C SER A 29 2.42 -8.18 8.16
N TYR A 30 1.94 -8.15 9.40
CA TYR A 30 1.53 -9.34 10.12
C TYR A 30 0.18 -9.87 9.60
N LEU A 31 0.11 -11.18 9.42
CA LEU A 31 -1.11 -11.92 9.11
C LEU A 31 -1.50 -12.71 10.36
N PHE A 32 -2.50 -12.21 11.08
CA PHE A 32 -2.98 -12.85 12.29
C PHE A 32 -3.88 -14.03 11.95
N VAL A 33 -3.71 -15.11 12.70
CA VAL A 33 -4.51 -16.34 12.61
C VAL A 33 -5.10 -16.67 13.97
N PRO A 34 -6.14 -17.51 14.04
CA PRO A 34 -6.64 -18.03 15.31
C PRO A 34 -5.51 -18.65 16.14
N ASP A 35 -5.59 -18.57 17.46
CA ASP A 35 -4.59 -19.14 18.37
C ASP A 35 -4.67 -20.67 18.40
N ASN A 36 -4.25 -21.29 17.32
CA ASN A 36 -4.21 -22.72 17.14
C ASN A 36 -2.82 -23.13 16.68
N PRO A 37 -2.05 -23.91 17.47
CA PRO A 37 -0.69 -24.32 17.15
C PRO A 37 -0.59 -25.21 15.89
N ARG A 38 -1.71 -25.74 15.38
CA ARG A 38 -1.74 -26.51 14.13
C ARG A 38 -1.52 -25.65 12.87
N TYR A 39 -1.51 -24.30 12.97
CA TYR A 39 -1.08 -23.46 11.86
C TYR A 39 0.43 -23.60 11.67
N GLU A 40 0.84 -24.38 10.68
CA GLU A 40 2.23 -24.70 10.36
C GLU A 40 3.07 -23.45 10.12
N GLY A 41 4.25 -23.34 10.75
CA GLY A 41 5.17 -22.21 10.59
C GLY A 41 4.71 -20.90 11.22
N SER A 42 3.52 -20.87 11.86
CA SER A 42 3.10 -19.70 12.62
C SER A 42 3.72 -19.66 14.01
N VAL A 43 3.88 -18.45 14.55
CA VAL A 43 4.38 -18.22 15.91
C VAL A 43 3.42 -17.36 16.71
N LYS A 44 3.46 -17.48 18.01
CA LYS A 44 2.70 -16.66 18.95
C LYS A 44 3.60 -15.55 19.48
N LEU A 45 3.27 -14.30 19.21
CA LEU A 45 4.01 -13.12 19.63
C LEU A 45 3.12 -12.20 20.46
N ARG A 46 3.74 -11.33 21.25
CA ARG A 46 3.05 -10.28 22.01
C ARG A 46 2.97 -9.02 21.15
N PHE A 47 1.80 -8.40 21.09
CA PHE A 47 1.53 -7.17 20.36
C PHE A 47 0.93 -6.12 21.29
N ASP A 48 1.23 -4.84 21.01
CA ASP A 48 0.56 -3.70 21.65
C ASP A 48 -0.82 -3.42 21.03
N GLU A 49 -1.49 -2.38 21.51
CA GLU A 49 -2.79 -1.92 21.01
C GLU A 49 -2.78 -1.42 19.54
N HIS A 50 -1.59 -1.23 18.98
CA HIS A 50 -1.38 -0.75 17.60
C HIS A 50 -0.87 -1.86 16.67
N ASP A 51 -0.96 -3.12 17.08
CA ASP A 51 -0.46 -4.28 16.32
C ASP A 51 1.08 -4.28 16.10
N HIS A 52 1.85 -3.56 16.95
CA HIS A 52 3.32 -3.64 16.91
C HIS A 52 3.80 -4.78 17.81
N PRO A 53 4.79 -5.57 17.35
CA PRO A 53 5.36 -6.62 18.18
C PRO A 53 6.15 -6.03 19.35
N VAL A 54 5.93 -6.59 20.52
CA VAL A 54 6.56 -6.16 21.77
C VAL A 54 7.58 -7.22 22.19
N SER A 55 8.88 -6.85 22.20
CA SER A 55 9.93 -7.72 22.72
C SER A 55 9.82 -7.89 24.24
N GLU A 56 10.36 -8.96 24.78
CA GLU A 56 10.35 -9.22 26.23
C GLU A 56 11.05 -8.10 27.02
N GLU A 57 12.17 -7.57 26.49
CA GLU A 57 12.87 -6.45 27.09
C GLU A 57 12.01 -5.17 27.13
N HIS A 58 11.31 -4.88 26.04
CA HIS A 58 10.43 -3.71 25.96
C HIS A 58 9.23 -3.88 26.89
N TYR A 59 8.63 -5.08 26.95
CA TYR A 59 7.51 -5.40 27.83
C TYR A 59 7.86 -5.17 29.32
N ARG A 60 9.07 -5.57 29.75
CA ARG A 60 9.52 -5.34 31.13
C ARG A 60 9.58 -3.86 31.50
N LYS A 61 9.89 -2.98 30.53
CA LYS A 61 9.99 -1.52 30.71
C LYS A 61 8.64 -0.77 30.61
N MET A 62 7.56 -1.47 30.20
CA MET A 62 6.23 -0.90 30.07
C MET A 62 5.56 -0.65 31.42
N THR A 63 4.67 0.35 31.49
CA THR A 63 3.77 0.57 32.62
C THR A 63 2.70 -0.53 32.69
N ASP A 64 2.07 -0.74 33.85
CA ASP A 64 1.05 -1.77 34.01
C ASP A 64 -0.17 -1.52 33.11
N ASP A 65 -0.55 -0.25 32.89
CA ASP A 65 -1.59 0.14 31.92
C ASP A 65 -1.20 -0.24 30.48
N GLN A 66 0.05 -0.06 30.07
CA GLN A 66 0.53 -0.50 28.76
C GLN A 66 0.59 -2.02 28.64
N LYS A 67 1.04 -2.71 29.69
CA LYS A 67 1.09 -4.19 29.73
C LYS A 67 -0.31 -4.81 29.61
N SER A 68 -1.32 -4.20 30.26
CA SER A 68 -2.70 -4.69 30.21
C SER A 68 -3.32 -4.65 28.82
N ARG A 69 -2.83 -3.77 27.94
CA ARG A 69 -3.28 -3.64 26.55
C ARG A 69 -2.52 -4.54 25.59
N CYS A 70 -1.47 -5.19 26.04
CA CYS A 70 -0.73 -6.14 25.21
C CYS A 70 -1.49 -7.47 25.09
N GLN A 71 -1.49 -8.03 23.88
CA GLN A 71 -2.16 -9.28 23.57
C GLN A 71 -1.21 -10.28 22.90
N TRP A 72 -1.34 -11.55 23.29
CA TRP A 72 -0.68 -12.64 22.59
C TRP A 72 -1.49 -13.02 21.36
N ARG A 73 -0.85 -12.95 20.17
CA ARG A 73 -1.50 -13.30 18.90
C ARG A 73 -0.61 -14.21 18.08
N ARG A 74 -1.24 -15.19 17.45
CA ARG A 74 -0.53 -16.09 16.51
C ARG A 74 -0.50 -15.45 15.13
N CYS A 75 0.66 -15.50 14.45
CA CYS A 75 0.82 -14.79 13.19
C CYS A 75 1.87 -15.41 12.28
N TYR A 76 1.74 -15.06 11.02
CA TYR A 76 2.80 -15.03 10.01
C TYR A 76 3.21 -13.59 9.73
N LYS A 77 4.29 -13.42 9.00
CA LYS A 77 4.70 -12.13 8.43
C LYS A 77 4.72 -12.23 6.91
N MET A 78 4.14 -11.26 6.26
CA MET A 78 4.11 -11.13 4.81
C MET A 78 4.99 -9.94 4.41
N VAL A 79 6.02 -10.21 3.58
CA VAL A 79 6.90 -9.18 3.00
C VAL A 79 6.53 -9.02 1.54
N THR A 80 6.33 -7.78 1.10
CA THR A 80 5.90 -7.50 -0.27
C THR A 80 6.75 -6.44 -0.94
N LEU A 81 6.76 -6.50 -2.27
CA LEU A 81 7.28 -5.48 -3.15
C LEU A 81 6.14 -4.97 -4.03
N LEU A 82 5.80 -3.70 -3.90
CA LEU A 82 4.70 -3.03 -4.58
C LEU A 82 5.24 -2.04 -5.59
N HIS A 83 4.91 -2.20 -6.87
CA HIS A 83 5.13 -1.17 -7.88
C HIS A 83 4.02 -0.13 -7.82
N THR A 84 4.39 1.14 -7.85
CA THR A 84 3.44 2.26 -7.89
C THR A 84 3.75 3.19 -9.05
N ASN A 85 2.69 3.66 -9.70
CA ASN A 85 2.76 4.75 -10.66
C ASN A 85 1.92 5.91 -10.13
N PRO A 86 2.54 6.95 -9.53
CA PRO A 86 1.81 8.07 -8.94
C PRO A 86 0.96 8.85 -9.94
N THR A 87 1.37 8.89 -11.20
CA THR A 87 0.64 9.61 -12.27
C THR A 87 -0.65 8.90 -12.68
N LEU A 88 -0.63 7.56 -12.65
CA LEU A 88 -1.77 6.74 -13.05
C LEU A 88 -2.60 6.26 -11.86
N ASP A 89 -2.22 6.59 -10.63
CA ASP A 89 -2.87 6.05 -9.41
C ASP A 89 -2.99 4.52 -9.42
N PHE A 90 -1.90 3.85 -9.75
CA PHE A 90 -1.89 2.45 -10.08
C PHE A 90 -0.86 1.72 -9.22
N PHE A 91 -1.25 0.53 -8.74
CA PHE A 91 -0.46 -0.26 -7.79
C PHE A 91 -0.46 -1.74 -8.18
N LEU A 92 0.71 -2.35 -8.26
CA LEU A 92 0.85 -3.78 -8.51
C LEU A 92 1.77 -4.44 -7.49
N PHE A 93 1.31 -5.49 -6.85
CA PHE A 93 2.20 -6.38 -6.11
C PHE A 93 3.03 -7.20 -7.10
N VAL A 94 4.35 -7.00 -7.09
CA VAL A 94 5.27 -7.69 -8.01
C VAL A 94 6.01 -8.85 -7.34
N ALA A 95 6.12 -8.84 -6.01
CA ALA A 95 6.64 -9.96 -5.25
C ALA A 95 5.99 -10.04 -3.87
N VAL A 96 5.93 -11.25 -3.33
CA VAL A 96 5.46 -11.54 -1.98
C VAL A 96 6.17 -12.77 -1.42
N LYS A 97 6.51 -12.72 -0.13
CA LYS A 97 6.98 -13.88 0.62
C LYS A 97 6.29 -13.91 1.98
N VAL A 98 5.74 -15.06 2.33
CA VAL A 98 5.18 -15.30 3.67
C VAL A 98 6.23 -16.08 4.46
N VAL A 99 6.50 -15.63 5.66
CA VAL A 99 7.48 -16.21 6.57
C VAL A 99 6.87 -16.33 7.97
N SER A 100 7.58 -16.97 8.89
CA SER A 100 7.17 -17.00 10.29
C SER A 100 7.11 -15.59 10.89
N GLY A 101 6.22 -15.35 11.85
CA GLY A 101 6.02 -14.01 12.41
C GLY A 101 7.26 -13.42 13.09
N ASN A 102 8.17 -14.26 13.57
CA ASN A 102 9.43 -13.86 14.21
C ASN A 102 10.62 -13.72 13.24
N ASP A 103 10.46 -14.13 11.98
CA ASP A 103 11.54 -13.98 10.99
C ASP A 103 11.84 -12.50 10.73
N HIS A 104 13.10 -12.21 10.47
CA HIS A 104 13.52 -10.85 10.16
C HIS A 104 13.15 -10.50 8.72
N GLU A 105 12.35 -9.47 8.53
CA GLU A 105 11.83 -9.06 7.22
C GLU A 105 12.89 -8.48 6.27
N CYS A 106 13.97 -7.89 6.82
CA CYS A 106 14.96 -7.16 6.04
C CYS A 106 15.67 -8.04 4.98
N PRO A 107 16.28 -9.20 5.33
CA PRO A 107 16.88 -10.08 4.33
C PRO A 107 15.86 -10.57 3.29
N VAL A 108 14.65 -10.89 3.76
CA VAL A 108 13.58 -11.39 2.89
C VAL A 108 13.22 -10.38 1.81
N LEU A 109 13.15 -9.09 2.15
CA LEU A 109 12.86 -8.04 1.18
C LEU A 109 13.97 -7.91 0.13
N TYR A 110 15.23 -7.90 0.54
CA TYR A 110 16.34 -7.78 -0.41
C TYR A 110 16.48 -9.00 -1.31
N ASP A 111 16.10 -10.19 -0.84
CA ASP A 111 15.94 -11.39 -1.69
C ASP A 111 14.86 -11.18 -2.75
N LEU A 112 13.71 -10.59 -2.37
CA LEU A 112 12.65 -10.26 -3.33
C LEU A 112 13.09 -9.22 -4.36
N VAL A 113 13.86 -8.21 -3.94
CA VAL A 113 14.45 -7.21 -4.85
C VAL A 113 15.40 -7.88 -5.85
N LYS A 114 16.30 -8.75 -5.35
CA LYS A 114 17.21 -9.53 -6.18
C LYS A 114 16.44 -10.38 -7.21
N GLN A 115 15.47 -11.17 -6.75
CA GLN A 115 14.62 -12.00 -7.62
C GLN A 115 13.92 -11.16 -8.68
N PHE A 116 13.38 -10.00 -8.31
CA PHE A 116 12.71 -9.09 -9.25
C PHE A 116 13.67 -8.60 -10.32
N VAL A 117 14.85 -8.12 -9.94
CA VAL A 117 15.86 -7.63 -10.90
C VAL A 117 16.36 -8.75 -11.82
N GLU A 118 16.56 -9.96 -11.29
CA GLU A 118 16.93 -11.13 -12.10
C GLU A 118 15.83 -11.54 -13.09
N THR A 119 14.57 -11.29 -12.74
CA THR A 119 13.41 -11.63 -13.57
C THR A 119 13.17 -10.66 -14.72
N VAL A 120 13.25 -9.34 -14.46
CA VAL A 120 12.85 -8.30 -15.43
C VAL A 120 14.03 -7.48 -15.99
N GLY A 121 15.22 -7.64 -15.41
CA GLY A 121 16.42 -6.89 -15.75
C GLY A 121 16.57 -5.59 -14.95
N LYS A 122 17.77 -5.00 -15.05
CA LYS A 122 18.09 -3.70 -14.45
C LYS A 122 17.34 -2.56 -15.16
N GLY A 123 17.08 -1.46 -14.44
CA GLY A 123 16.47 -0.24 -14.99
C GLY A 123 14.93 -0.21 -14.97
N VAL A 124 14.27 -1.31 -14.62
CA VAL A 124 12.82 -1.31 -14.38
C VAL A 124 12.53 -0.72 -12.98
N MET A 125 13.21 -1.23 -11.94
CA MET A 125 13.17 -0.62 -10.62
C MET A 125 14.27 0.43 -10.54
N LYS A 126 13.90 1.69 -10.45
CA LYS A 126 14.86 2.80 -10.29
C LYS A 126 14.86 3.35 -8.88
N ARG A 127 13.72 3.32 -8.24
CA ARG A 127 13.47 3.88 -6.92
C ARG A 127 12.83 2.83 -6.00
N LEU A 128 13.39 2.67 -4.79
CA LEU A 128 12.86 1.79 -3.76
C LEU A 128 12.66 2.58 -2.46
N ILE A 129 11.42 2.65 -2.00
CA ILE A 129 11.01 3.34 -0.78
C ILE A 129 10.77 2.29 0.31
N LEU A 130 11.43 2.45 1.45
CA LEU A 130 11.43 1.47 2.53
C LEU A 130 11.07 2.09 3.87
N ASP A 131 10.60 1.27 4.81
CA ASP A 131 10.52 1.65 6.23
C ASP A 131 11.84 1.36 6.95
N ARG A 132 12.02 2.00 8.09
CA ARG A 132 13.20 1.86 8.97
C ARG A 132 13.51 0.41 9.43
N GLY A 133 12.55 -0.51 9.26
CA GLY A 133 12.74 -1.94 9.49
C GLY A 133 13.77 -2.57 8.54
N PHE A 134 13.95 -1.99 7.36
CA PHE A 134 14.79 -2.51 6.28
C PHE A 134 16.16 -1.83 6.17
N LEU A 135 16.63 -1.17 7.25
CA LEU A 135 17.95 -0.54 7.29
C LEU A 135 19.06 -1.61 7.32
N ASP A 136 19.76 -1.76 6.19
CA ASP A 136 20.95 -2.59 5.99
C ASP A 136 21.90 -1.88 5.03
N GLY A 137 23.00 -1.34 5.55
CA GLY A 137 23.96 -0.54 4.76
C GLY A 137 24.63 -1.32 3.63
N LYS A 138 24.89 -2.62 3.83
CA LYS A 138 25.47 -3.49 2.79
C LYS A 138 24.48 -3.73 1.67
N ALA A 139 23.24 -4.08 2.01
CA ALA A 139 22.18 -4.32 1.03
C ALA A 139 21.83 -3.03 0.25
N ILE A 140 21.76 -1.87 0.92
CA ILE A 140 21.57 -0.56 0.29
C ILE A 140 22.69 -0.26 -0.70
N SER A 141 23.94 -0.48 -0.31
CA SER A 141 25.09 -0.28 -1.18
C SER A 141 25.08 -1.19 -2.40
N LEU A 142 24.70 -2.47 -2.21
CA LEU A 142 24.54 -3.43 -3.29
C LEU A 142 23.45 -3.00 -4.28
N CYS A 143 22.29 -2.61 -3.79
CA CYS A 143 21.19 -2.12 -4.63
C CYS A 143 21.63 -0.94 -5.50
N LYS A 144 22.32 0.03 -4.92
CA LYS A 144 22.83 1.21 -5.67
C LYS A 144 23.90 0.84 -6.68
N LYS A 145 24.96 0.10 -6.24
CA LYS A 145 26.12 -0.19 -7.08
C LYS A 145 25.84 -1.24 -8.15
N GLN A 146 25.16 -2.33 -7.79
CA GLN A 146 24.95 -3.46 -8.71
C GLN A 146 23.68 -3.32 -9.55
N TYR A 147 22.59 -2.82 -8.96
CA TYR A 147 21.30 -2.78 -9.65
C TYR A 147 20.92 -1.39 -10.16
N GLY A 148 21.62 -0.33 -9.72
CA GLY A 148 21.30 1.05 -10.07
C GLY A 148 20.00 1.55 -9.44
N ILE A 149 19.61 0.98 -8.29
CA ILE A 149 18.40 1.31 -7.56
C ILE A 149 18.70 2.35 -6.49
N ASP A 150 17.99 3.47 -6.54
CA ASP A 150 18.02 4.49 -5.50
C ASP A 150 17.09 4.12 -4.34
N ILE A 151 17.59 4.20 -3.11
CA ILE A 151 16.84 3.84 -1.90
C ILE A 151 16.54 5.08 -1.08
N LEU A 152 15.26 5.19 -0.65
CA LEU A 152 14.77 6.21 0.24
C LEU A 152 14.23 5.54 1.51
N ILE A 153 14.83 5.84 2.68
CA ILE A 153 14.52 5.16 3.93
C ILE A 153 14.75 6.07 5.14
N PRO A 154 13.91 6.04 6.20
CA PRO A 154 14.15 6.78 7.43
C PRO A 154 15.19 6.10 8.30
N ILE A 155 16.00 6.87 9.01
CA ILE A 155 16.96 6.36 9.98
C ILE A 155 16.33 6.18 11.38
N ARG A 156 16.91 5.26 12.16
CA ARG A 156 16.51 5.03 13.55
C ARG A 156 17.24 6.00 14.49
N ARG A 157 16.58 6.44 15.56
CA ARG A 157 17.16 7.37 16.53
C ARG A 157 18.35 6.82 17.31
N ASN A 158 18.46 5.50 17.41
CA ASN A 158 19.52 4.81 18.12
C ASN A 158 20.74 4.47 17.25
N MET A 159 20.85 5.05 16.05
CA MET A 159 22.00 4.88 15.17
C MET A 159 22.96 6.05 15.32
N ASP A 160 24.29 5.81 15.28
CA ASP A 160 25.31 6.85 15.25
C ASP A 160 25.06 7.84 14.10
N LEU A 161 24.65 7.32 12.94
CA LEU A 161 24.21 8.09 11.79
C LEU A 161 23.16 9.17 12.15
N TYR A 162 22.26 8.91 13.11
CA TYR A 162 21.27 9.89 13.56
C TYR A 162 21.92 11.00 14.38
N VAL A 163 22.87 10.64 15.24
CA VAL A 163 23.60 11.58 16.09
C VAL A 163 24.44 12.51 15.23
N ASP A 164 25.18 11.96 14.26
CA ASP A 164 26.01 12.71 13.34
C ASP A 164 25.18 13.65 12.47
N ALA A 165 24.02 13.17 11.97
CA ALA A 165 23.09 14.01 11.24
C ALA A 165 22.57 15.16 12.10
N MET A 166 22.23 14.92 13.37
CA MET A 166 21.78 15.96 14.30
C MET A 166 22.85 17.04 14.49
N ALA A 167 24.11 16.66 14.71
CA ALA A 167 25.22 17.58 14.90
C ALA A 167 25.42 18.44 13.62
N LEU A 168 25.48 17.80 12.45
CA LEU A 168 25.66 18.51 11.18
C LEU A 168 24.56 19.54 10.90
N PHE A 169 23.29 19.21 11.15
CA PHE A 169 22.17 20.13 10.94
C PHE A 169 22.05 21.21 12.03
N GLN A 170 22.83 21.14 13.10
CA GLN A 170 22.95 22.19 14.14
C GLN A 170 24.12 23.13 13.86
N GLU A 171 25.26 22.61 13.38
CA GLU A 171 26.52 23.33 13.22
C GLU A 171 26.70 23.95 11.82
N SER A 172 26.10 23.33 10.80
CA SER A 172 26.25 23.80 9.42
C SER A 172 25.26 24.91 9.08
N ASP A 173 25.69 25.86 8.25
CA ASP A 173 24.80 26.88 7.64
C ASP A 173 23.94 26.23 6.54
N VAL A 174 22.95 25.48 6.99
CA VAL A 174 22.07 24.66 6.13
C VAL A 174 20.89 25.49 5.67
N HIS A 175 20.63 25.48 4.38
CA HIS A 175 19.46 26.14 3.81
C HIS A 175 18.18 25.38 4.14
N TRP A 176 17.36 25.94 5.04
CA TRP A 176 16.07 25.39 5.44
C TRP A 176 14.94 25.95 4.58
N VAL A 177 14.30 25.06 3.83
CA VAL A 177 13.10 25.37 3.03
C VAL A 177 11.86 25.27 3.91
N GLU A 178 11.05 26.31 3.95
CA GLU A 178 9.77 26.30 4.62
C GLU A 178 8.71 25.60 3.79
N CYS A 179 7.99 24.68 4.38
CA CYS A 179 7.00 23.84 3.69
C CYS A 179 5.60 24.11 4.21
N LYS A 180 4.62 24.06 3.32
CA LYS A 180 3.21 24.15 3.70
C LYS A 180 2.84 23.05 4.68
N THR A 181 2.06 23.36 5.67
CA THR A 181 1.50 22.35 6.56
C THR A 181 0.37 21.61 5.87
N SER A 182 0.06 20.38 6.30
CA SER A 182 -1.07 19.60 5.74
C SER A 182 -2.41 20.35 5.81
N ARG A 183 -2.54 21.30 6.77
CA ARG A 183 -3.72 22.14 6.91
C ARG A 183 -3.79 23.22 5.83
N GLU A 184 -2.64 23.78 5.44
CA GLU A 184 -2.52 24.77 4.35
C GLU A 184 -2.70 24.09 3.00
N GLU A 185 -2.10 22.92 2.77
CA GLU A 185 -2.31 22.09 1.59
C GLU A 185 -3.77 21.70 1.41
N ALA A 186 -4.45 21.30 2.50
CA ALA A 186 -5.87 20.97 2.48
C ALA A 186 -6.75 22.19 2.15
N LYS A 187 -6.41 23.39 2.67
CA LYS A 187 -7.12 24.63 2.35
C LYS A 187 -6.95 25.01 0.88
N GLU A 188 -5.73 24.88 0.35
CA GLU A 188 -5.44 25.19 -1.05
C GLU A 188 -6.14 24.21 -2.00
N SER A 189 -6.08 22.91 -1.72
CA SER A 189 -6.82 21.87 -2.43
C SER A 189 -8.35 22.14 -2.44
N MET A 190 -8.91 22.63 -1.32
CA MET A 190 -10.33 23.00 -1.27
C MET A 190 -10.66 24.22 -2.12
N ARG A 191 -9.75 25.20 -2.25
CA ARG A 191 -9.95 26.39 -3.09
C ARG A 191 -9.97 26.05 -4.58
N LEU A 192 -9.20 25.05 -4.98
CA LEU A 192 -9.08 24.60 -6.37
C LEU A 192 -10.21 23.66 -6.82
N ARG A 193 -11.07 23.18 -5.91
CA ARG A 193 -12.16 22.26 -6.24
C ARG A 193 -13.40 22.98 -6.75
N PRO A 194 -14.16 22.37 -7.71
CA PRO A 194 -15.45 22.91 -8.15
C PRO A 194 -16.39 23.15 -6.97
N LYS A 195 -17.09 24.30 -6.98
CA LYS A 195 -17.94 24.77 -5.85
C LYS A 195 -18.92 23.71 -5.29
N GLY A 196 -19.48 22.86 -6.15
CA GLY A 196 -20.41 21.80 -5.74
C GLY A 196 -19.78 20.69 -4.91
N ILE A 197 -18.54 20.31 -5.22
CA ILE A 197 -17.78 19.26 -4.49
C ILE A 197 -17.31 19.83 -3.15
N ALA A 198 -16.83 21.06 -3.13
CA ALA A 198 -16.40 21.75 -1.91
C ALA A 198 -17.54 21.87 -0.87
N LYS A 199 -18.79 22.14 -1.31
CA LYS A 199 -19.96 22.23 -0.42
C LYS A 199 -20.33 20.88 0.21
N ARG A 200 -20.27 19.77 -0.55
CA ARG A 200 -20.52 18.41 -0.03
C ARG A 200 -19.46 17.99 0.99
N GLU A 201 -18.20 18.30 0.72
CA GLU A 201 -17.09 17.95 1.59
C GLU A 201 -17.08 18.77 2.88
N LYS A 202 -17.44 20.06 2.82
CA LYS A 202 -17.65 20.91 3.98
C LYS A 202 -18.75 20.35 4.90
N LYS A 203 -19.89 19.92 4.34
CA LYS A 203 -20.99 19.30 5.09
C LYS A 203 -20.57 17.96 5.73
N ARG A 204 -19.74 17.17 5.04
CA ARG A 204 -19.17 15.92 5.58
C ARG A 204 -18.19 16.17 6.71
N GLN A 205 -17.34 17.20 6.59
CA GLN A 205 -16.39 17.59 7.64
C GLN A 205 -17.10 18.16 8.87
N GLU A 206 -18.18 18.93 8.70
CA GLU A 206 -19.02 19.39 9.80
C GLU A 206 -19.64 18.22 10.57
N LYS A 207 -20.19 17.23 9.86
CA LYS A 207 -20.73 16.01 10.49
C LYS A 207 -19.67 15.20 11.22
N LEU A 208 -18.46 15.09 10.64
CA LEU A 208 -17.31 14.46 11.30
C LEU A 208 -16.81 15.23 12.52
N ARG A 209 -16.87 16.56 12.52
CA ARG A 209 -16.55 17.40 13.69
C ARG A 209 -17.56 17.21 14.80
N GLN A 210 -18.85 17.16 14.51
CA GLN A 210 -19.89 16.88 15.48
C GLN A 210 -19.74 15.50 16.12
N LEU A 211 -19.40 14.46 15.33
CA LEU A 211 -19.12 13.12 15.83
C LEU A 211 -17.85 13.07 16.71
N LYS A 212 -16.82 13.88 16.39
CA LYS A 212 -15.59 13.97 17.21
C LYS A 212 -15.79 14.76 18.50
N GLN A 213 -16.73 15.69 18.55
CA GLN A 213 -17.07 16.43 19.76
C GLN A 213 -17.79 15.57 20.81
N GLN A 214 -18.38 14.46 20.41
CA GLN A 214 -19.03 13.49 21.31
C GLN A 214 -18.05 12.45 21.89
N GLN A 215 -16.80 12.42 21.42
CA GLN A 215 -15.75 11.58 21.98
C GLN A 215 -14.88 12.39 22.96
N PRO A 216 -14.39 11.81 24.09
CA PRO A 216 -13.47 12.49 24.96
C PRO A 216 -12.25 12.98 24.15
N PRO A 217 -11.77 14.21 24.38
CA PRO A 217 -10.72 14.80 23.57
C PRO A 217 -9.48 13.88 23.63
N PRO A 218 -8.96 13.42 22.47
CA PRO A 218 -7.65 12.80 22.48
C PRO A 218 -6.67 13.84 23.04
N ARG A 219 -5.70 13.41 23.88
CA ARG A 219 -4.64 14.28 24.42
C ARG A 219 -4.19 15.20 23.29
N GLN A 220 -4.40 16.50 23.45
CA GLN A 220 -4.12 17.51 22.43
C GLN A 220 -2.62 17.47 22.14
N LYS A 221 -2.22 16.78 21.07
CA LYS A 221 -0.95 17.08 20.42
C LYS A 221 -1.10 18.51 19.89
N GLY A 222 -0.21 19.41 20.28
CA GLY A 222 -0.23 20.79 19.82
C GLY A 222 -0.43 20.85 18.30
N SER A 223 -1.15 21.82 17.78
CA SER A 223 -1.33 21.97 16.34
C SER A 223 0.02 22.25 15.68
N LEU A 224 0.31 21.59 14.56
CA LEU A 224 1.52 21.83 13.77
C LEU A 224 1.49 23.27 13.24
N LEU A 225 2.47 24.10 13.65
CA LEU A 225 2.57 25.50 13.26
C LEU A 225 3.45 25.67 12.03
N LYS A 226 4.61 25.02 12.02
CA LYS A 226 5.64 25.25 11.01
C LYS A 226 6.36 23.94 10.67
N ARG A 227 6.65 23.77 9.39
CA ARG A 227 7.44 22.64 8.90
C ARG A 227 8.58 23.18 8.06
N ARG A 228 9.80 22.71 8.33
CA ARG A 228 11.00 23.05 7.57
C ARG A 228 11.71 21.78 7.14
N ARG A 229 12.37 21.84 5.99
CA ARG A 229 13.17 20.75 5.46
C ARG A 229 14.49 21.26 4.94
N ALA A 230 15.52 20.44 5.06
CA ALA A 230 16.84 20.72 4.53
C ALA A 230 17.50 19.40 4.10
N ALA A 231 18.49 19.47 3.23
CA ALA A 231 19.26 18.31 2.79
C ALA A 231 20.76 18.61 2.85
N ILE A 232 21.55 17.58 3.24
CA ILE A 232 23.01 17.59 3.19
C ILE A 232 23.42 16.35 2.41
N GLY A 233 24.18 16.53 1.33
CA GLY A 233 24.74 15.49 0.49
C GLY A 233 26.06 14.94 1.00
N GLU A 234 26.58 13.93 0.28
CA GLU A 234 27.92 13.31 0.49
C GLU A 234 28.16 12.80 1.92
N PHE A 235 27.09 12.38 2.61
CA PHE A 235 27.18 11.87 3.97
C PHE A 235 27.72 10.45 3.99
N ARG A 236 28.80 10.17 4.75
CA ARG A 236 29.54 8.88 4.73
C ARG A 236 29.79 8.28 6.13
N SER A 237 29.15 8.77 7.17
CA SER A 237 29.41 8.32 8.56
C SER A 237 28.88 6.92 8.87
N TRP A 238 28.12 6.30 7.97
CA TRP A 238 27.61 4.95 8.17
C TRP A 238 28.57 3.89 7.63
N SER A 239 29.38 3.29 8.49
CA SER A 239 30.47 2.36 8.12
C SER A 239 30.02 1.16 7.28
N SER A 240 28.81 0.64 7.47
CA SER A 240 28.30 -0.49 6.68
C SER A 240 27.78 -0.09 5.30
N CYS A 241 27.59 1.20 5.04
CA CYS A 241 27.12 1.73 3.76
C CYS A 241 28.28 2.37 3.00
N THR A 242 28.63 1.79 1.84
CA THR A 242 29.78 2.21 1.02
C THR A 242 29.44 3.13 -0.13
N VAL A 243 28.22 3.66 -0.15
CA VAL A 243 27.78 4.69 -1.11
C VAL A 243 27.53 6.00 -0.37
N PRO A 244 27.76 7.15 -1.01
CA PRO A 244 27.42 8.43 -0.42
C PRO A 244 25.90 8.53 -0.24
N LEU A 245 25.50 9.17 0.84
CA LEU A 245 24.09 9.35 1.19
C LEU A 245 23.76 10.84 1.20
N THR A 246 22.56 11.19 0.83
CA THR A 246 21.97 12.48 1.15
C THR A 246 21.06 12.33 2.35
N VAL A 247 21.26 13.11 3.40
CA VAL A 247 20.41 13.15 4.57
C VAL A 247 19.41 14.28 4.44
N VAL A 248 18.12 13.96 4.52
CA VAL A 248 17.04 14.95 4.47
C VAL A 248 16.43 15.09 5.85
N ALA A 249 16.58 16.27 6.45
CA ALA A 249 16.01 16.62 7.76
C ALA A 249 14.60 17.15 7.59
N ASN A 250 13.71 16.66 8.44
CA ASN A 250 12.35 17.18 8.61
C ASN A 250 12.21 17.73 10.03
N ARG A 251 11.95 19.02 10.16
CA ARG A 251 11.75 19.71 11.43
C ARG A 251 10.33 20.24 11.52
N GLU A 252 9.60 19.81 12.53
CA GLU A 252 8.20 20.17 12.79
C GLU A 252 8.12 20.91 14.12
N HIS A 253 7.48 22.09 14.14
CA HIS A 253 7.23 22.90 15.31
C HIS A 253 5.74 22.87 15.63
N TYR A 254 5.42 22.62 16.88
CA TYR A 254 4.05 22.48 17.37
C TYR A 254 3.69 23.65 18.29
N ALA A 255 2.38 23.94 18.44
CA ALA A 255 1.86 25.07 19.23
C ALA A 255 2.16 24.96 20.73
N ASP A 256 2.44 23.76 21.22
CA ASP A 256 2.86 23.48 22.61
C ASP A 256 4.35 23.68 22.84
N GLY A 257 5.08 24.23 21.87
CA GLY A 257 6.53 24.42 21.91
C GLY A 257 7.35 23.17 21.60
N HIS A 258 6.69 22.02 21.45
CA HIS A 258 7.39 20.79 21.11
C HIS A 258 7.95 20.84 19.68
N GLN A 259 9.18 20.35 19.52
CA GLN A 259 9.83 20.17 18.22
C GLN A 259 10.07 18.70 17.96
N LYS A 260 9.76 18.27 16.75
CA LYS A 260 10.06 16.91 16.28
C LYS A 260 11.01 16.99 15.10
N ILE A 261 12.17 16.32 15.23
CA ILE A 261 13.14 16.17 14.14
C ILE A 261 13.25 14.70 13.81
N TRP A 262 13.30 14.41 12.50
CA TRP A 262 13.54 13.09 11.98
C TRP A 262 14.17 13.16 10.59
N PHE A 263 14.90 12.12 10.21
CA PHE A 263 15.71 12.13 9.01
C PHE A 263 15.34 11.00 8.08
N LEU A 264 15.43 11.30 6.78
CA LEU A 264 15.48 10.33 5.69
C LEU A 264 16.91 10.27 5.16
N ILE A 265 17.31 9.10 4.70
CA ILE A 265 18.49 8.96 3.85
C ILE A 265 18.07 8.56 2.45
N ASP A 266 18.77 9.10 1.49
CA ASP A 266 18.59 8.88 0.07
C ASP A 266 19.93 8.54 -0.56
N THR A 267 20.00 7.50 -1.38
CA THR A 267 21.20 7.18 -2.16
C THR A 267 21.26 7.98 -3.47
N LYS A 268 20.24 8.79 -3.73
CA LYS A 268 20.20 9.78 -4.80
C LYS A 268 20.54 11.15 -4.24
N GLU A 269 21.24 11.95 -5.03
CA GLU A 269 21.40 13.36 -4.72
C GLU A 269 20.05 14.08 -4.69
N VAL A 270 19.79 14.84 -3.62
CA VAL A 270 18.53 15.52 -3.37
C VAL A 270 18.69 17.01 -3.59
N GLN A 271 18.06 17.52 -4.63
CA GLN A 271 18.00 18.97 -4.90
C GLN A 271 16.81 19.64 -4.20
N ASP A 272 15.69 18.94 -4.07
CA ASP A 272 14.46 19.43 -3.40
C ASP A 272 14.05 18.48 -2.24
N PRO A 273 14.31 18.87 -0.99
CA PRO A 273 13.94 18.07 0.18
C PRO A 273 12.44 17.85 0.31
N SER A 274 11.63 18.77 -0.20
CA SER A 274 10.16 18.69 -0.11
C SER A 274 9.62 17.60 -1.05
N ARG A 275 10.17 17.50 -2.24
CA ARG A 275 9.83 16.46 -3.21
C ARG A 275 10.21 15.07 -2.68
N THR A 276 11.41 14.93 -2.10
CA THR A 276 11.85 13.67 -1.49
C THR A 276 10.90 13.21 -0.38
N GLN A 277 10.44 14.13 0.45
CA GLN A 277 9.46 13.83 1.48
C GLN A 277 8.10 13.41 0.91
N GLN A 278 7.62 14.07 -0.14
CA GLN A 278 6.38 13.69 -0.81
C GLN A 278 6.50 12.28 -1.42
N GLU A 279 7.66 11.97 -2.00
CA GLU A 279 7.96 10.64 -2.53
C GLU A 279 7.95 9.58 -1.41
N TYR A 280 8.59 9.85 -0.26
CA TYR A 280 8.52 8.95 0.89
C TYR A 280 7.09 8.72 1.37
N HIS A 281 6.22 9.72 1.25
CA HIS A 281 4.82 9.61 1.66
C HIS A 281 4.02 8.59 0.83
N LEU A 282 4.50 8.21 -0.36
CA LEU A 282 3.91 7.13 -1.16
C LEU A 282 3.89 5.79 -0.40
N ARG A 283 4.77 5.59 0.60
CA ARG A 283 4.76 4.39 1.45
C ARG A 283 3.40 4.15 2.13
N VAL A 284 2.71 5.21 2.52
CA VAL A 284 1.36 5.13 3.12
C VAL A 284 0.36 4.40 2.20
N SER A 285 0.60 4.42 0.90
CA SER A 285 -0.24 3.68 -0.06
C SER A 285 -0.22 2.18 0.17
N THR A 286 0.91 1.62 0.62
CA THR A 286 1.04 0.17 0.90
C THR A 286 0.21 -0.21 2.12
N GLU A 287 0.22 0.59 3.18
CA GLU A 287 -0.60 0.38 4.38
C GLU A 287 -2.09 0.34 4.03
N GLU A 288 -2.54 1.27 3.17
CA GLU A 288 -3.93 1.28 2.69
C GLU A 288 -4.24 0.04 1.83
N ARG A 289 -3.29 -0.44 1.01
CA ARG A 289 -3.48 -1.70 0.24
C ARG A 289 -3.59 -2.89 1.17
N TYR A 290 -2.72 -3.01 2.17
CA TYR A 290 -2.83 -4.08 3.18
C TYR A 290 -4.17 -4.04 3.92
N ARG A 291 -4.61 -2.85 4.34
CA ARG A 291 -5.91 -2.69 4.98
C ARG A 291 -7.05 -3.18 4.08
N GLN A 292 -7.02 -2.84 2.80
CA GLN A 292 -8.04 -3.30 1.84
C GLN A 292 -8.02 -4.82 1.66
N LEU A 293 -6.85 -5.42 1.53
CA LEU A 293 -6.71 -6.87 1.38
C LEU A 293 -7.21 -7.61 2.65
N LYS A 294 -6.87 -7.11 3.84
CA LYS A 294 -7.29 -7.71 5.11
C LYS A 294 -8.78 -7.54 5.35
N CYS A 295 -9.35 -6.36 5.07
CA CYS A 295 -10.74 -6.05 5.39
C CYS A 295 -11.76 -6.51 4.34
N PHE A 296 -11.35 -6.64 3.07
CA PHE A 296 -12.30 -6.84 1.96
C PHE A 296 -11.96 -8.01 1.04
N SER A 297 -10.83 -8.68 1.26
CA SER A 297 -10.38 -9.81 0.42
C SER A 297 -10.02 -11.05 1.25
N ASP A 298 -10.46 -11.10 2.50
CA ASP A 298 -10.28 -12.23 3.42
C ASP A 298 -8.82 -12.70 3.58
N LEU A 299 -7.86 -11.78 3.51
CA LEU A 299 -6.43 -12.09 3.58
C LEU A 299 -6.03 -12.77 4.90
N THR A 300 -6.81 -12.65 5.95
CA THR A 300 -6.55 -13.21 7.28
C THR A 300 -7.47 -14.37 7.65
N HIS A 301 -8.42 -14.73 6.78
CA HIS A 301 -9.33 -15.86 6.99
C HIS A 301 -8.86 -17.07 6.16
N PHE A 302 -7.90 -17.80 6.71
CA PHE A 302 -7.33 -18.94 6.01
C PHE A 302 -8.23 -20.18 6.06
N THR A 303 -8.43 -20.81 4.91
CA THR A 303 -9.23 -22.03 4.75
C THR A 303 -8.49 -23.29 5.17
N SER A 304 -7.17 -23.22 5.32
CA SER A 304 -6.31 -24.34 5.73
C SER A 304 -5.26 -23.88 6.73
N ARG A 305 -4.72 -24.84 7.48
CA ARG A 305 -3.65 -24.64 8.45
C ARG A 305 -2.28 -25.02 7.90
N ALA A 306 -2.22 -25.73 6.77
CA ALA A 306 -0.99 -26.07 6.09
C ALA A 306 -0.31 -24.80 5.55
N PHE A 307 0.96 -24.62 5.80
CA PHE A 307 1.70 -23.42 5.41
C PHE A 307 1.66 -23.16 3.90
N SER A 308 1.78 -24.22 3.09
CA SER A 308 1.69 -24.11 1.64
C SER A 308 0.35 -23.54 1.16
N MET A 309 -0.75 -23.90 1.82
CA MET A 309 -2.08 -23.39 1.49
C MET A 309 -2.27 -21.93 1.94
N VAL A 310 -1.74 -21.56 3.11
CA VAL A 310 -1.68 -20.16 3.56
C VAL A 310 -0.95 -19.30 2.52
N VAL A 311 0.22 -19.75 2.08
CA VAL A 311 1.00 -19.08 1.04
C VAL A 311 0.23 -18.95 -0.27
N ASN A 312 -0.42 -20.02 -0.73
CA ASN A 312 -1.20 -20.00 -1.97
C ASN A 312 -2.37 -19.02 -1.89
N GLN A 313 -3.10 -19.01 -0.77
CA GLN A 313 -4.20 -18.06 -0.56
C GLN A 313 -3.73 -16.61 -0.64
N VAL A 314 -2.61 -16.27 0.01
CA VAL A 314 -2.01 -14.92 -0.06
C VAL A 314 -1.68 -14.56 -1.51
N VAL A 315 -1.04 -15.46 -2.25
CA VAL A 315 -0.66 -15.23 -3.66
C VAL A 315 -1.89 -15.05 -4.55
N PHE A 316 -2.94 -15.87 -4.39
CA PHE A 316 -4.16 -15.74 -5.17
C PHE A 316 -4.90 -14.43 -4.88
N ILE A 317 -4.94 -13.99 -3.63
CA ILE A 317 -5.56 -12.70 -3.27
C ILE A 317 -4.80 -11.54 -3.91
N MET A 318 -3.46 -11.56 -3.89
CA MET A 318 -2.65 -10.53 -4.55
C MET A 318 -2.80 -10.56 -6.08
N LEU A 319 -2.88 -11.75 -6.67
CA LEU A 319 -3.15 -11.89 -8.10
C LEU A 319 -4.53 -11.30 -8.46
N ALA A 320 -5.57 -11.63 -7.70
CA ALA A 320 -6.91 -11.07 -7.90
C ALA A 320 -6.91 -9.53 -7.77
N TYR A 321 -6.19 -8.98 -6.78
CA TYR A 321 -5.99 -7.56 -6.64
C TYR A 321 -5.31 -6.96 -7.89
N ASN A 322 -4.21 -7.53 -8.35
CA ASN A 322 -3.50 -7.07 -9.53
C ASN A 322 -4.37 -7.13 -10.79
N LEU A 323 -5.16 -8.19 -10.97
CA LEU A 323 -6.09 -8.30 -12.10
C LEU A 323 -7.17 -7.22 -12.06
N LEU A 324 -7.68 -6.87 -10.87
CA LEU A 324 -8.61 -5.76 -10.70
C LEU A 324 -7.95 -4.43 -11.10
N GLN A 325 -6.72 -4.17 -10.64
CA GLN A 325 -5.97 -2.96 -11.02
C GLN A 325 -5.80 -2.85 -12.54
N LEU A 326 -5.38 -3.93 -13.19
CA LEU A 326 -5.22 -3.97 -14.65
C LEU A 326 -6.54 -3.77 -15.37
N PHE A 327 -7.63 -4.34 -14.87
CA PHE A 327 -8.97 -4.15 -15.41
C PHE A 327 -9.39 -2.69 -15.35
N LEU A 328 -9.22 -2.03 -14.19
CA LEU A 328 -9.56 -0.62 -14.00
C LEU A 328 -8.71 0.29 -14.90
N LEU A 329 -7.41 0.02 -15.01
CA LEU A 329 -6.51 0.73 -15.91
C LEU A 329 -6.96 0.59 -17.37
N LYS A 330 -7.24 -0.62 -17.83
CA LYS A 330 -7.70 -0.90 -19.21
C LYS A 330 -9.05 -0.23 -19.52
N ARG A 331 -9.92 -0.08 -18.54
CA ARG A 331 -11.23 0.57 -18.68
C ARG A 331 -11.17 2.10 -18.52
N GLY A 332 -9.99 2.69 -18.28
CA GLY A 332 -9.84 4.12 -18.03
C GLY A 332 -10.51 4.59 -16.73
N ARG A 333 -10.77 3.67 -15.78
CA ARG A 333 -11.44 3.93 -14.51
C ARG A 333 -10.43 4.05 -13.35
N LYS A 334 -9.31 4.72 -13.61
CA LYS A 334 -8.22 4.91 -12.63
C LYS A 334 -8.66 5.58 -11.33
N GLU A 335 -9.69 6.42 -11.39
CA GLU A 335 -10.26 7.08 -10.22
C GLU A 335 -10.83 6.10 -9.18
N LEU A 336 -11.07 4.85 -9.57
CA LEU A 336 -11.55 3.80 -8.68
C LEU A 336 -10.43 3.13 -7.89
N ASN A 337 -9.17 3.24 -8.32
CA ASN A 337 -8.04 2.59 -7.66
C ASN A 337 -7.84 3.02 -6.21
N GLN A 338 -8.25 4.25 -5.87
CA GLN A 338 -8.22 4.77 -4.51
C GLN A 338 -9.49 4.49 -3.71
N LYS A 339 -10.49 3.81 -4.31
CA LYS A 339 -11.72 3.45 -3.61
C LYS A 339 -11.60 2.08 -2.96
N THR A 340 -12.41 1.85 -1.94
CA THR A 340 -12.51 0.53 -1.31
C THR A 340 -13.19 -0.47 -2.22
N LEU A 341 -12.84 -1.74 -2.10
CA LEU A 341 -13.41 -2.82 -2.92
C LEU A 341 -14.97 -2.83 -2.95
N PRO A 342 -15.69 -2.62 -1.82
CA PRO A 342 -17.15 -2.50 -1.86
C PRO A 342 -17.66 -1.35 -2.74
N ARG A 343 -16.97 -0.18 -2.72
CA ARG A 343 -17.33 0.95 -3.58
C ARG A 343 -17.03 0.69 -5.05
N ILE A 344 -15.93 -0.01 -5.33
CA ILE A 344 -15.62 -0.42 -6.71
C ILE A 344 -16.73 -1.35 -7.21
N ARG A 345 -17.16 -2.33 -6.41
CA ARG A 345 -18.27 -3.22 -6.75
C ARG A 345 -19.57 -2.45 -7.04
N GLN A 346 -19.94 -1.49 -6.20
CA GLN A 346 -21.13 -0.66 -6.42
C GLN A 346 -21.08 0.14 -7.71
N GLN A 347 -19.90 0.60 -8.13
CA GLN A 347 -19.76 1.40 -9.34
C GLN A 347 -19.60 0.57 -10.63
N LEU A 348 -19.04 -0.64 -10.51
CA LEU A 348 -18.89 -1.56 -11.63
C LEU A 348 -20.11 -2.46 -11.84
N LEU A 349 -20.75 -2.84 -10.75
CA LEU A 349 -21.92 -3.72 -10.72
C LEU A 349 -22.98 -3.07 -9.82
N PRO A 350 -23.84 -2.20 -10.37
CA PRO A 350 -24.92 -1.61 -9.60
C PRO A 350 -25.73 -2.70 -8.91
N SER A 351 -25.90 -2.58 -7.60
CA SER A 351 -26.52 -3.61 -6.75
C SER A 351 -28.00 -3.86 -7.06
N ASP A 352 -28.65 -2.89 -7.70
CA ASP A 352 -30.07 -2.91 -7.94
C ASP A 352 -30.45 -3.54 -9.28
N ASN A 353 -29.49 -3.86 -10.13
CA ASN A 353 -29.74 -4.53 -11.38
C ASN A 353 -29.82 -6.03 -11.17
N HIS A 354 -31.00 -6.58 -11.38
CA HIS A 354 -31.24 -8.02 -11.50
C HIS A 354 -31.31 -8.40 -12.96
N ILE A 355 -30.77 -9.59 -13.28
CA ILE A 355 -30.85 -10.16 -14.61
C ILE A 355 -31.92 -11.25 -14.59
N ILE A 356 -32.95 -11.06 -15.38
CA ILE A 356 -33.98 -12.08 -15.58
C ILE A 356 -33.45 -13.05 -16.64
N VAL A 357 -33.26 -14.29 -16.24
CA VAL A 357 -32.91 -15.39 -17.16
C VAL A 357 -34.14 -16.20 -17.39
N TYR A 358 -34.60 -16.25 -18.64
CA TYR A 358 -35.68 -17.12 -19.09
C TYR A 358 -35.10 -18.34 -19.81
N TYR A 359 -35.39 -19.51 -19.28
CA TYR A 359 -34.99 -20.75 -19.89
C TYR A 359 -36.15 -21.74 -19.85
N GLN A 360 -36.63 -22.15 -21.02
CA GLN A 360 -37.85 -22.95 -21.16
C GLN A 360 -39.03 -22.28 -20.45
N ASN A 361 -39.58 -22.88 -19.43
CA ASN A 361 -40.73 -22.34 -18.69
C ASN A 361 -40.32 -21.76 -17.30
N TYR A 362 -39.02 -21.56 -17.06
CA TYR A 362 -38.52 -21.04 -15.80
C TYR A 362 -37.96 -19.62 -15.94
N TYR A 363 -38.26 -18.81 -14.94
CA TYR A 363 -37.65 -17.49 -14.75
C TYR A 363 -36.67 -17.58 -13.59
N GLY A 364 -35.44 -17.18 -13.82
CA GLY A 364 -34.45 -17.00 -12.77
C GLY A 364 -34.15 -15.53 -12.59
N LEU A 365 -34.22 -15.04 -11.38
CA LEU A 365 -33.76 -13.69 -11.02
C LEU A 365 -32.38 -13.79 -10.39
N PHE A 366 -31.36 -13.30 -11.07
CA PHE A 366 -29.98 -13.41 -10.65
C PHE A 366 -29.37 -12.01 -10.45
N ARG A 367 -28.54 -11.84 -9.45
CA ARG A 367 -27.58 -10.74 -9.45
C ARG A 367 -26.50 -10.98 -10.51
N PRO A 368 -25.86 -9.93 -11.07
CA PRO A 368 -24.88 -10.09 -12.14
C PRO A 368 -23.77 -11.09 -11.82
N PHE A 369 -23.26 -11.11 -10.59
CA PHE A 369 -22.19 -12.04 -10.22
C PHE A 369 -22.69 -13.49 -10.02
N GLU A 370 -23.91 -13.68 -9.55
CA GLU A 370 -24.54 -15.02 -9.43
C GLU A 370 -24.75 -15.63 -10.81
N LEU A 371 -25.18 -14.81 -11.79
CA LEU A 371 -25.27 -15.25 -13.18
C LEU A 371 -23.91 -15.63 -13.75
N VAL A 372 -22.85 -14.84 -13.47
CA VAL A 372 -21.50 -15.19 -13.91
C VAL A 372 -21.04 -16.50 -13.28
N GLY A 373 -21.26 -16.68 -11.97
CA GLY A 373 -20.96 -17.94 -11.27
C GLY A 373 -21.70 -19.12 -11.91
N PHE A 374 -22.98 -18.96 -12.15
CA PHE A 374 -23.80 -19.99 -12.84
C PHE A 374 -23.28 -20.29 -14.26
N VAL A 375 -23.00 -19.26 -15.06
CA VAL A 375 -22.53 -19.45 -16.44
C VAL A 375 -21.17 -20.17 -16.49
N VAL A 376 -20.29 -19.92 -15.51
CA VAL A 376 -18.97 -20.58 -15.43
C VAL A 376 -19.10 -22.08 -15.19
N THR A 377 -20.15 -22.54 -14.50
CA THR A 377 -20.40 -23.98 -14.24
C THR A 377 -20.98 -24.71 -15.45
N LEU A 378 -21.46 -24.00 -16.48
CA LEU A 378 -22.06 -24.61 -17.64
C LEU A 378 -21.00 -25.17 -18.59
N ARG A 379 -21.41 -26.19 -19.40
CA ARG A 379 -20.59 -26.71 -20.47
C ARG A 379 -20.30 -25.65 -21.53
N GLU A 380 -19.18 -25.78 -22.24
CA GLU A 380 -18.68 -24.76 -23.17
C GLU A 380 -19.69 -24.42 -24.30
N GLU A 381 -20.42 -25.39 -24.81
CA GLU A 381 -21.47 -25.16 -25.84
C GLU A 381 -22.61 -24.28 -25.31
N ALA A 382 -23.06 -24.51 -24.07
CA ALA A 382 -24.08 -23.69 -23.41
C ALA A 382 -23.58 -22.25 -23.18
N ARG A 383 -22.33 -22.08 -22.75
CA ARG A 383 -21.68 -20.76 -22.64
C ARG A 383 -21.64 -20.02 -23.97
N LYS A 384 -21.28 -20.68 -25.06
CA LYS A 384 -21.27 -20.10 -26.43
C LYS A 384 -22.67 -19.63 -26.86
N LYS A 385 -23.70 -20.43 -26.61
CA LYS A 385 -25.11 -20.08 -26.91
C LYS A 385 -25.57 -18.86 -26.11
N ILE A 386 -25.29 -18.80 -24.80
CA ILE A 386 -25.61 -17.65 -23.96
C ILE A 386 -24.87 -16.39 -24.42
N ALA A 387 -23.56 -16.47 -24.71
CA ALA A 387 -22.77 -15.36 -25.22
C ALA A 387 -23.28 -14.83 -26.57
N ALA A 388 -23.74 -15.70 -27.46
CA ALA A 388 -24.35 -15.30 -28.73
C ALA A 388 -25.67 -14.56 -28.51
N LYS A 389 -26.52 -15.06 -27.60
CA LYS A 389 -27.81 -14.45 -27.28
C LYS A 389 -27.60 -13.08 -26.60
N CYS A 390 -26.66 -12.95 -25.66
CA CYS A 390 -26.33 -11.67 -25.04
C CYS A 390 -25.83 -10.63 -26.06
N ARG A 391 -25.01 -11.06 -27.03
CA ARG A 391 -24.55 -10.17 -28.12
C ARG A 391 -25.72 -9.70 -29.03
N ARG A 392 -26.69 -10.58 -29.29
CA ARG A 392 -27.90 -10.21 -30.05
C ARG A 392 -28.74 -9.19 -29.29
N ILE A 393 -29.07 -9.47 -28.03
CA ILE A 393 -29.84 -8.57 -27.18
C ILE A 393 -29.13 -7.21 -27.03
N GLY A 394 -27.80 -7.21 -26.85
CA GLY A 394 -27.03 -5.95 -26.78
C GLY A 394 -27.09 -5.11 -28.05
N ARG A 395 -27.16 -5.75 -29.23
CA ARG A 395 -27.38 -5.04 -30.52
C ARG A 395 -28.80 -4.45 -30.60
N GLU A 396 -29.81 -5.24 -30.30
CA GLU A 396 -31.22 -4.82 -30.28
C GLU A 396 -31.45 -3.66 -29.31
N LEU A 397 -30.88 -3.71 -28.08
CA LEU A 397 -30.93 -2.63 -27.09
C LEU A 397 -30.23 -1.36 -27.59
N ASN A 398 -29.09 -1.48 -28.23
CA ASN A 398 -28.37 -0.32 -28.76
C ASN A 398 -29.12 0.33 -29.93
N GLU A 399 -29.85 -0.44 -30.74
CA GLU A 399 -30.76 0.11 -31.78
C GLU A 399 -31.93 0.88 -31.17
N VAL A 400 -32.59 0.33 -30.14
CA VAL A 400 -33.66 1.00 -29.41
C VAL A 400 -33.19 2.28 -28.73
N LEU A 401 -31.99 2.26 -28.11
CA LEU A 401 -31.41 3.43 -27.46
C LEU A 401 -30.94 4.51 -28.45
N ARG A 402 -30.56 4.13 -29.68
CA ARG A 402 -30.23 5.08 -30.76
C ARG A 402 -31.47 5.72 -31.42
N ASN A 403 -32.56 4.99 -31.46
CA ASN A 403 -33.82 5.46 -32.04
C ASN A 403 -34.96 5.27 -31.00
N PRO A 404 -35.01 6.09 -29.94
CA PRO A 404 -36.12 6.01 -29.00
C PRO A 404 -37.43 6.33 -29.73
N ARG A 405 -38.33 5.34 -29.79
CA ARG A 405 -39.70 5.61 -30.23
C ARG A 405 -40.33 6.56 -29.22
N PRO A 406 -40.96 7.68 -29.63
CA PRO A 406 -41.72 8.49 -28.71
C PRO A 406 -42.81 7.64 -28.03
N PRO A 407 -43.16 7.94 -26.77
CA PRO A 407 -44.18 7.21 -26.01
C PRO A 407 -45.54 7.25 -26.68
#